data_c6cd48bf138208f96056b1d37ded0a0a
#
_entry.id   c6cd48bf138208f96056b1d37ded0a0a
#
_cell.length_a   1.000
_cell.length_b   1.000
_cell.length_c   1.000
_cell.angle_alpha   90.00
_cell.angle_beta   90.00
_cell.angle_gamma   90.00
#
_symmetry.space_group_name_H-M   'P 1'
#
loop_
_entity.id
_entity.type
_entity.pdbx_description
1 polymer ?
#
loop_
_entity_poly.entity_id
_entity_poly.type
_entity_poly.pdbx_seq_one_letter_code
_entity_poly.pdbx_strand_id
1 'polypeptide(L)'
;MKKKSILKVFALLILAGVITVSSYHMAVAKEEKQTIYAGVYLDSVYVGGLTKEEAMEEYDKYIDGIEDLKLTLTTSVGAYSTSLKDIGVTVSVEDAVDTAFNYGRQGNILTRYKEIKALEEENVVLIPEKQFEEGKLKEKLENETGDIVTEPKNASIERQNGEFIVYDGEVGTTIKVNETVQAVKDAFSKPWEQKDIKLAAVVEEEQPQYTAEDFYNIDDVMGQSVTNYNSGNTARSQNLATGASKVSGTVLMPGEQFSMYNTVSPFTEENGYANAGQYVNNGSGLELVDGLGGGICQVSTTLYNAVLKAELQVDERYPHSLTVSYADKGRDAAIAGDYMDFKFTNDTEYPIYIEGYAGGGSISFAIYGHDTRPSNRTIDFESKVINTIEPGDPEEIKDDTLEEGKEVVEQEAHTGYYVELWKNIYIDGVLTDSVKVNGSSYTAQAAKIRVGTKKVEKKPDKKKDTSDKTTEKNDDSGNSDTPADPPADTTEAPASTEAPTGSGKGEDE
;
A
#
# COMPACT_ATOMS: atom_id res chain seq x y z
N MET A 1 -22.30 77.27 89.23
CA MET A 1 -21.15 76.55 88.73
C MET A 1 -21.23 75.01 88.91
N LYS A 2 -21.99 74.43 89.81
CA LYS A 2 -22.02 72.98 90.11
C LYS A 2 -22.81 72.14 89.09
N LYS A 3 -23.81 72.62 88.35
CA LYS A 3 -24.58 71.83 87.37
C LYS A 3 -23.82 71.52 86.07
N LYS A 4 -22.90 72.34 85.58
CA LYS A 4 -22.10 72.11 84.39
C LYS A 4 -20.99 71.03 84.57
N SER A 5 -20.53 70.92 85.86
CA SER A 5 -19.51 69.93 86.21
C SER A 5 -20.09 68.48 86.28
N ILE A 6 -21.31 68.31 86.75
CA ILE A 6 -22.01 67.04 86.87
C ILE A 6 -22.34 66.47 85.45
N LEU A 7 -22.77 67.35 84.54
CA LEU A 7 -23.11 66.98 83.18
C LEU A 7 -21.86 66.50 82.41
N LYS A 8 -20.68 67.09 82.65
CA LYS A 8 -19.41 66.65 82.04
C LYS A 8 -18.94 65.33 82.60
N VAL A 9 -19.12 65.04 83.87
CA VAL A 9 -18.78 63.77 84.51
C VAL A 9 -19.69 62.65 84.00
N PHE A 10 -21.01 62.95 83.82
CA PHE A 10 -21.95 61.96 83.25
C PHE A 10 -21.68 61.70 81.78
N ALA A 11 -21.35 62.71 81.00
CA ALA A 11 -20.95 62.52 79.61
C ALA A 11 -19.65 61.74 79.47
N LEU A 12 -18.68 61.93 80.37
CA LEU A 12 -17.41 61.12 80.36
C LEU A 12 -17.66 59.66 80.78
N LEU A 13 -18.57 59.40 81.73
CA LEU A 13 -18.93 58.02 82.12
C LEU A 13 -19.71 57.29 81.05
N ILE A 14 -20.59 57.98 80.32
CA ILE A 14 -21.29 57.40 79.18
C ILE A 14 -20.28 57.07 78.01
N LEU A 15 -19.36 58.03 77.77
CA LEU A 15 -18.32 57.83 76.75
C LEU A 15 -17.36 56.65 77.10
N ALA A 16 -17.00 56.58 78.42
CA ALA A 16 -16.20 55.47 78.93
C ALA A 16 -16.94 54.10 78.83
N GLY A 17 -18.26 54.10 79.15
CA GLY A 17 -19.11 52.90 79.00
C GLY A 17 -19.29 52.47 77.56
N VAL A 18 -19.44 53.38 76.62
CA VAL A 18 -19.52 53.06 75.19
C VAL A 18 -18.21 52.57 74.68
N ILE A 19 -17.06 53.10 75.09
CA ILE A 19 -15.74 52.67 74.71
C ILE A 19 -15.46 51.27 75.29
N THR A 20 -15.84 50.94 76.52
CA THR A 20 -15.65 49.60 77.10
C THR A 20 -16.55 48.56 76.49
N VAL A 21 -17.80 48.89 76.18
CA VAL A 21 -18.71 47.96 75.44
C VAL A 21 -18.24 47.74 73.99
N SER A 22 -17.80 48.80 73.32
CA SER A 22 -17.21 48.69 72.00
C SER A 22 -15.91 47.88 72.01
N SER A 23 -15.06 48.08 73.05
CA SER A 23 -13.81 47.31 73.19
C SER A 23 -14.09 45.84 73.53
N TYR A 24 -15.15 45.60 74.38
CA TYR A 24 -15.56 44.20 74.66
C TYR A 24 -16.15 43.51 73.42
N HIS A 25 -16.97 44.16 72.64
CA HIS A 25 -17.47 43.59 71.36
C HIS A 25 -16.37 43.42 70.33
N MET A 26 -15.37 44.34 70.28
CA MET A 26 -14.19 44.13 69.44
C MET A 26 -13.29 42.99 69.94
N ALA A 27 -13.16 42.77 71.25
CA ALA A 27 -12.37 41.68 71.83
C ALA A 27 -13.08 40.32 71.63
N VAL A 28 -14.39 40.26 71.81
CA VAL A 28 -15.20 39.07 71.56
C VAL A 28 -15.28 38.78 70.08
N ALA A 29 -15.35 39.76 69.20
CA ALA A 29 -15.29 39.59 67.75
C ALA A 29 -13.89 39.17 67.28
N LYS A 30 -12.83 39.19 68.11
CA LYS A 30 -11.47 38.81 67.79
C LYS A 30 -11.16 37.32 68.05
N GLU A 31 -12.11 36.62 68.71
CA GLU A 31 -11.98 35.17 68.98
C GLU A 31 -13.01 34.30 68.20
N GLU A 32 -13.96 34.89 67.45
CA GLU A 32 -14.77 34.11 66.54
C GLU A 32 -13.86 33.57 65.39
N LYS A 33 -13.62 32.28 65.39
CA LYS A 33 -12.98 31.56 64.25
C LYS A 33 -13.70 32.00 62.99
N GLN A 34 -12.99 32.71 62.09
CA GLN A 34 -13.56 33.03 60.78
C GLN A 34 -13.73 31.74 59.98
N THR A 35 -14.98 31.37 59.73
CA THR A 35 -15.34 30.17 58.97
C THR A 35 -15.86 30.53 57.59
N ILE A 36 -15.77 29.60 56.62
CA ILE A 36 -16.40 29.72 55.30
C ILE A 36 -17.90 29.90 55.49
N TYR A 37 -18.56 30.73 54.68
CA TYR A 37 -20.02 30.88 54.73
C TYR A 37 -20.74 29.56 54.52
N ALA A 38 -21.86 29.33 55.27
CA ALA A 38 -22.72 28.18 55.05
C ALA A 38 -23.25 28.14 53.61
N GLY A 39 -23.41 26.95 53.03
CA GLY A 39 -23.89 26.75 51.65
C GLY A 39 -22.78 26.72 50.60
N VAL A 40 -21.49 26.87 50.99
CA VAL A 40 -20.37 26.77 50.02
C VAL A 40 -19.86 25.36 49.92
N TYR A 41 -19.65 24.92 48.67
CA TYR A 41 -19.04 23.66 48.28
C TYR A 41 -17.79 23.92 47.44
N LEU A 42 -16.80 23.04 47.56
CA LEU A 42 -15.69 22.88 46.64
C LEU A 42 -15.90 21.57 45.89
N ASP A 43 -16.13 21.63 44.58
CA ASP A 43 -16.63 20.49 43.81
C ASP A 43 -17.86 19.86 44.50
N SER A 44 -17.77 18.64 44.98
CA SER A 44 -18.83 17.94 45.73
C SER A 44 -18.64 17.98 47.25
N VAL A 45 -17.59 18.65 47.77
CA VAL A 45 -17.27 18.72 49.19
C VAL A 45 -17.92 19.92 49.85
N TYR A 46 -18.74 19.69 50.88
CA TYR A 46 -19.33 20.76 51.69
C TYR A 46 -18.26 21.33 52.64
N VAL A 47 -17.89 22.59 52.43
CA VAL A 47 -16.90 23.31 53.26
C VAL A 47 -17.50 24.45 54.07
N GLY A 48 -18.81 24.68 53.96
CA GLY A 48 -19.51 25.71 54.72
C GLY A 48 -19.44 25.49 56.22
N GLY A 49 -19.14 26.55 56.98
CA GLY A 49 -18.99 26.49 58.44
C GLY A 49 -17.63 26.04 58.95
N LEU A 50 -16.72 25.57 58.08
CA LEU A 50 -15.36 25.14 58.40
C LEU A 50 -14.41 26.37 58.46
N THR A 51 -13.37 26.27 59.29
CA THR A 51 -12.21 27.20 59.18
C THR A 51 -11.39 26.85 57.94
N LYS A 52 -10.42 27.69 57.55
CA LYS A 52 -9.54 27.40 56.45
C LYS A 52 -8.77 26.07 56.64
N GLU A 53 -8.25 25.89 57.85
CA GLU A 53 -7.48 24.69 58.21
C GLU A 53 -8.35 23.42 58.12
N GLU A 54 -9.57 23.45 58.66
CA GLU A 54 -10.52 22.34 58.60
C GLU A 54 -10.96 22.06 57.14
N ALA A 55 -11.19 23.12 56.35
CA ALA A 55 -11.55 22.98 54.93
C ALA A 55 -10.40 22.45 54.09
N MET A 56 -9.14 22.83 54.36
CA MET A 56 -7.95 22.27 53.73
C MET A 56 -7.83 20.77 54.01
N GLU A 57 -8.02 20.36 55.28
CA GLU A 57 -7.96 18.93 55.62
C GLU A 57 -9.06 18.11 54.92
N GLU A 58 -10.29 18.62 54.88
CA GLU A 58 -11.41 17.92 54.22
C GLU A 58 -11.26 17.89 52.70
N TYR A 59 -10.79 18.97 52.07
CA TYR A 59 -10.60 18.99 50.62
C TYR A 59 -9.36 18.24 50.21
N ASP A 60 -8.28 18.21 51.00
CA ASP A 60 -7.09 17.40 50.75
C ASP A 60 -7.43 15.90 50.74
N LYS A 61 -8.22 15.45 51.74
CA LYS A 61 -8.75 14.05 51.73
C LYS A 61 -9.60 13.74 50.51
N TYR A 62 -10.33 14.72 49.98
CA TYR A 62 -11.18 14.54 48.80
C TYR A 62 -10.35 14.38 47.53
N ILE A 63 -9.24 15.11 47.39
CA ILE A 63 -8.38 15.01 46.23
C ILE A 63 -7.31 13.90 46.37
N ASP A 64 -7.16 13.29 47.56
CA ASP A 64 -6.28 12.15 47.77
C ASP A 64 -6.68 11.00 46.85
N GLY A 65 -5.70 10.42 46.14
CA GLY A 65 -5.93 9.38 45.12
C GLY A 65 -6.45 9.88 43.77
N ILE A 66 -6.54 11.21 43.52
CA ILE A 66 -6.90 11.77 42.22
C ILE A 66 -5.98 11.24 41.10
N GLU A 67 -4.71 11.03 41.42
CA GLU A 67 -3.70 10.54 40.48
C GLU A 67 -4.00 9.15 39.97
N ASP A 68 -4.67 8.29 40.76
CA ASP A 68 -5.00 6.91 40.39
C ASP A 68 -6.23 6.79 39.49
N LEU A 69 -7.00 7.86 39.36
CA LEU A 69 -8.17 7.89 38.46
C LEU A 69 -7.75 7.99 37.00
N LYS A 70 -8.66 7.61 36.13
CA LYS A 70 -8.39 7.50 34.69
C LYS A 70 -9.16 8.52 33.88
N LEU A 71 -8.50 9.05 32.87
CA LEU A 71 -9.11 9.68 31.71
C LEU A 71 -9.29 8.61 30.64
N THR A 72 -10.52 8.35 30.24
CA THR A 72 -10.86 7.44 29.15
C THR A 72 -11.45 8.25 28.00
N LEU A 73 -10.81 8.16 26.85
CA LEU A 73 -11.24 8.74 25.58
C LEU A 73 -11.84 7.64 24.70
N THR A 74 -13.00 7.88 24.13
CA THR A 74 -13.71 6.92 23.30
C THR A 74 -13.92 7.43 21.89
N THR A 75 -13.83 6.54 20.91
CA THR A 75 -14.25 6.76 19.51
C THR A 75 -15.28 5.71 19.13
N SER A 76 -15.70 5.68 17.87
CA SER A 76 -16.57 4.61 17.33
C SER A 76 -15.89 3.24 17.28
N VAL A 77 -14.56 3.19 17.27
CA VAL A 77 -13.76 1.96 17.13
C VAL A 77 -13.23 1.43 18.45
N GLY A 78 -13.07 2.26 19.50
CA GLY A 78 -12.48 1.79 20.73
C GLY A 78 -12.37 2.84 21.83
N ALA A 79 -11.59 2.52 22.86
CA ALA A 79 -11.33 3.38 23.99
C ALA A 79 -9.84 3.38 24.37
N TYR A 80 -9.27 4.54 24.58
CA TYR A 80 -7.94 4.75 25.13
C TYR A 80 -8.06 5.25 26.57
N SER A 81 -7.25 4.76 27.49
CA SER A 81 -7.26 5.18 28.89
C SER A 81 -5.87 5.51 29.39
N THR A 82 -5.73 6.63 30.10
CA THR A 82 -4.49 7.02 30.77
C THR A 82 -4.82 7.43 32.21
N SER A 83 -3.85 7.30 33.15
CA SER A 83 -4.04 7.81 34.50
C SER A 83 -3.95 9.33 34.53
N LEU A 84 -4.64 9.97 35.49
CA LEU A 84 -4.52 11.42 35.70
C LEU A 84 -3.11 11.81 36.11
N LYS A 85 -2.39 10.90 36.79
CA LYS A 85 -0.97 11.05 37.13
C LYS A 85 -0.09 11.20 35.88
N ASP A 86 -0.31 10.33 34.88
CA ASP A 86 0.51 10.31 33.66
C ASP A 86 0.40 11.60 32.85
N ILE A 87 -0.71 12.29 32.95
CA ILE A 87 -0.92 13.61 32.35
C ILE A 87 -0.67 14.77 33.30
N GLY A 88 -0.18 14.47 34.52
CA GLY A 88 0.27 15.47 35.50
C GLY A 88 -0.86 16.33 36.08
N VAL A 89 -2.03 15.75 36.38
CA VAL A 89 -3.15 16.46 36.97
C VAL A 89 -2.82 16.88 38.41
N THR A 90 -3.02 18.16 38.72
CA THR A 90 -2.82 18.73 40.03
C THR A 90 -3.95 19.71 40.40
N VAL A 91 -4.22 19.83 41.68
CA VAL A 91 -5.16 20.83 42.27
C VAL A 91 -4.47 21.49 43.44
N SER A 92 -4.52 22.82 43.47
CA SER A 92 -4.04 23.58 44.64
C SER A 92 -5.13 23.62 45.70
N VAL A 93 -4.93 22.88 46.81
CA VAL A 93 -5.86 22.88 47.96
C VAL A 93 -5.93 24.24 48.59
N GLU A 94 -4.78 24.94 48.74
CA GLU A 94 -4.69 26.27 49.31
C GLU A 94 -5.51 27.30 48.51
N ASP A 95 -5.33 27.36 47.18
CA ASP A 95 -6.07 28.30 46.33
C ASP A 95 -7.58 27.97 46.30
N ALA A 96 -7.94 26.69 46.29
CA ALA A 96 -9.32 26.23 46.33
C ALA A 96 -10.01 26.70 47.61
N VAL A 97 -9.39 26.46 48.78
CA VAL A 97 -9.94 26.87 50.10
C VAL A 97 -9.90 28.36 50.27
N ASP A 98 -8.87 29.06 49.78
CA ASP A 98 -8.80 30.49 49.77
C ASP A 98 -9.94 31.12 48.96
N THR A 99 -10.26 30.54 47.82
CA THR A 99 -11.40 30.97 46.99
C THR A 99 -12.71 30.80 47.76
N ALA A 100 -12.93 29.63 48.40
CA ALA A 100 -14.12 29.38 49.21
C ALA A 100 -14.23 30.32 50.42
N PHE A 101 -13.13 30.53 51.14
CA PHE A 101 -13.08 31.41 52.29
C PHE A 101 -13.35 32.90 51.93
N ASN A 102 -12.85 33.32 50.77
CA ASN A 102 -12.98 34.69 50.29
C ASN A 102 -14.34 34.96 49.60
N TYR A 103 -15.12 33.93 49.30
CA TYR A 103 -16.46 34.08 48.71
C TYR A 103 -17.35 34.91 49.66
N GLY A 104 -17.94 35.97 49.17
CA GLY A 104 -18.71 36.92 49.95
C GLY A 104 -17.88 37.90 50.75
N ARG A 105 -16.54 37.77 50.78
CA ARG A 105 -15.64 38.66 51.59
C ARG A 105 -14.79 39.60 50.74
N GLN A 106 -14.46 39.22 49.52
CA GLN A 106 -13.61 40.03 48.63
C GLN A 106 -14.43 40.80 47.59
N GLY A 107 -13.81 41.81 46.99
CA GLY A 107 -14.42 42.67 45.98
C GLY A 107 -15.17 43.89 46.57
N ASN A 108 -15.91 44.59 45.72
CA ASN A 108 -16.70 45.73 46.12
C ASN A 108 -17.97 45.32 46.89
N ILE A 109 -18.60 46.29 47.58
CA ILE A 109 -19.80 46.03 48.39
C ILE A 109 -20.92 45.33 47.59
N LEU A 110 -21.10 45.67 46.32
CA LEU A 110 -22.15 45.07 45.50
C LEU A 110 -21.85 43.60 45.16
N THR A 111 -20.60 43.28 44.87
CA THR A 111 -20.14 41.91 44.63
C THR A 111 -20.38 41.05 45.89
N ARG A 112 -19.87 41.47 47.03
CA ARG A 112 -20.06 40.77 48.30
C ARG A 112 -21.53 40.57 48.66
N TYR A 113 -22.35 41.59 48.45
CA TYR A 113 -23.80 41.49 48.69
C TYR A 113 -24.46 40.45 47.77
N LYS A 114 -24.09 40.43 46.51
CA LYS A 114 -24.63 39.45 45.56
C LYS A 114 -24.24 38.03 45.94
N GLU A 115 -22.96 37.81 46.28
CA GLU A 115 -22.44 36.51 46.67
C GLU A 115 -23.09 35.99 47.95
N ILE A 116 -23.23 36.81 48.98
CA ILE A 116 -23.93 36.48 50.24
C ILE A 116 -25.41 36.18 49.98
N LYS A 117 -26.05 36.98 49.13
CA LYS A 117 -27.44 36.80 48.80
C LYS A 117 -27.68 35.51 48.01
N ALA A 118 -26.74 35.10 47.12
CA ALA A 118 -26.82 33.83 46.43
C ALA A 118 -26.84 32.65 47.40
N LEU A 119 -26.04 32.68 48.48
CA LEU A 119 -26.01 31.66 49.53
C LEU A 119 -27.30 31.59 50.36
N GLU A 120 -28.10 32.67 50.43
CA GLU A 120 -29.42 32.65 51.07
C GLU A 120 -30.46 31.95 50.17
N GLU A 121 -30.29 31.99 48.86
CA GLU A 121 -31.22 31.43 47.89
C GLU A 121 -30.92 29.94 47.59
N GLU A 122 -29.61 29.58 47.42
CA GLU A 122 -29.16 28.22 47.11
C GLU A 122 -27.70 27.95 47.53
N ASN A 123 -27.29 26.69 47.56
CA ASN A 123 -25.89 26.35 47.79
C ASN A 123 -25.03 26.73 46.57
N VAL A 124 -23.83 27.22 46.83
CA VAL A 124 -22.87 27.61 45.81
C VAL A 124 -21.77 26.59 45.69
N VAL A 125 -21.60 26.05 44.49
CA VAL A 125 -20.51 25.11 44.15
C VAL A 125 -19.41 25.90 43.47
N LEU A 126 -18.26 26.00 44.13
CA LEU A 126 -17.05 26.56 43.56
C LEU A 126 -16.26 25.40 42.91
N ILE A 127 -15.74 25.65 41.73
CA ILE A 127 -14.98 24.68 40.97
C ILE A 127 -13.50 25.06 41.03
N PRO A 128 -12.67 24.38 41.84
CA PRO A 128 -11.24 24.60 41.88
C PRO A 128 -10.59 24.34 40.51
N GLU A 129 -9.59 25.14 40.19
CA GLU A 129 -8.82 24.97 38.98
C GLU A 129 -8.03 23.64 39.02
N LYS A 130 -8.31 22.77 38.09
CA LYS A 130 -7.57 21.53 37.89
C LYS A 130 -6.58 21.74 36.74
N GLN A 131 -5.29 21.71 37.06
CA GLN A 131 -4.21 21.86 36.07
C GLN A 131 -3.74 20.50 35.60
N PHE A 132 -3.27 20.40 34.38
CA PHE A 132 -2.58 19.22 33.83
C PHE A 132 -1.54 19.64 32.80
N GLU A 133 -0.59 18.75 32.53
CA GLU A 133 0.47 18.99 31.56
C GLU A 133 -0.05 18.70 30.15
N GLU A 134 -0.54 19.74 29.44
CA GLU A 134 -1.09 19.62 28.07
C GLU A 134 -0.12 18.94 27.10
N GLY A 135 1.19 19.20 27.25
CA GLY A 135 2.23 18.55 26.42
C GLY A 135 2.25 17.04 26.55
N LYS A 136 2.10 16.53 27.79
CA LYS A 136 2.04 15.07 28.05
C LYS A 136 0.78 14.45 27.45
N LEU A 137 -0.37 15.12 27.59
CA LEU A 137 -1.61 14.62 26.98
C LEU A 137 -1.51 14.60 25.45
N LYS A 138 -0.98 15.66 24.83
CA LYS A 138 -0.76 15.71 23.37
C LYS A 138 0.14 14.59 22.90
N GLU A 139 1.30 14.40 23.54
CA GLU A 139 2.24 13.33 23.21
C GLU A 139 1.58 11.94 23.28
N LYS A 140 0.76 11.69 24.31
CA LYS A 140 0.01 10.44 24.43
C LYS A 140 -1.05 10.28 23.35
N LEU A 141 -1.77 11.34 22.99
CA LEU A 141 -2.76 11.32 21.92
C LEU A 141 -2.12 11.05 20.55
N GLU A 142 -0.91 11.52 20.32
CA GLU A 142 -0.16 11.33 19.08
C GLU A 142 0.47 9.93 18.96
N ASN A 143 0.90 9.34 20.09
CA ASN A 143 1.74 8.12 20.06
C ASN A 143 1.06 6.86 20.63
N GLU A 144 0.01 6.98 21.45
CA GLU A 144 -0.56 5.84 22.19
C GLU A 144 -2.01 5.50 21.80
N THR A 145 -2.59 6.19 20.81
CA THR A 145 -4.02 6.06 20.47
C THR A 145 -4.30 5.18 19.24
N GLY A 146 -3.33 4.37 18.80
CA GLY A 146 -3.48 3.51 17.62
C GLY A 146 -4.71 2.58 17.66
N ASP A 147 -5.16 2.17 18.85
CA ASP A 147 -6.32 1.28 19.01
C ASP A 147 -7.68 1.98 18.83
N ILE A 148 -7.71 3.31 18.78
CA ILE A 148 -8.95 4.11 18.67
C ILE A 148 -8.99 5.00 17.43
N VAL A 149 -8.04 4.83 16.52
CA VAL A 149 -7.99 5.42 15.18
C VAL A 149 -7.96 4.32 14.13
N THR A 150 -8.34 4.65 12.90
CA THR A 150 -8.28 3.74 11.76
C THR A 150 -7.65 4.46 10.58
N GLU A 151 -6.74 3.78 9.88
CA GLU A 151 -6.24 4.28 8.59
C GLU A 151 -7.32 4.09 7.52
N PRO A 152 -7.45 5.04 6.58
CA PRO A 152 -8.35 4.86 5.45
C PRO A 152 -7.85 3.72 4.56
N LYS A 153 -8.77 2.92 4.02
CA LYS A 153 -8.46 1.90 3.04
C LYS A 153 -9.05 2.27 1.69
N ASN A 154 -8.23 2.24 0.67
CA ASN A 154 -8.68 2.48 -0.69
C ASN A 154 -9.67 1.41 -1.15
N ALA A 155 -10.62 1.79 -1.98
CA ALA A 155 -11.40 0.86 -2.75
C ALA A 155 -10.49 -0.01 -3.63
N SER A 156 -10.94 -1.19 -3.98
CA SER A 156 -10.19 -2.13 -4.81
C SER A 156 -11.10 -2.79 -5.85
N ILE A 157 -10.50 -3.34 -6.88
CA ILE A 157 -11.21 -4.02 -7.95
C ILE A 157 -10.53 -5.37 -8.23
N GLU A 158 -11.33 -6.39 -8.44
CA GLU A 158 -10.88 -7.72 -8.87
C GLU A 158 -11.68 -8.18 -10.08
N ARG A 159 -11.08 -9.06 -10.89
CA ARG A 159 -11.79 -9.71 -11.98
C ARG A 159 -12.00 -11.18 -11.66
N GLN A 160 -13.26 -11.60 -11.54
CA GLN A 160 -13.64 -12.96 -11.21
C GLN A 160 -14.64 -13.49 -12.24
N ASN A 161 -14.39 -14.65 -12.80
CA ASN A 161 -15.25 -15.29 -13.82
C ASN A 161 -15.59 -14.40 -15.03
N GLY A 162 -14.70 -13.47 -15.38
CA GLY A 162 -14.90 -12.55 -16.50
C GLY A 162 -15.66 -11.25 -16.14
N GLU A 163 -16.05 -11.06 -14.88
CA GLU A 163 -16.74 -9.86 -14.40
C GLU A 163 -15.86 -9.09 -13.41
N PHE A 164 -15.98 -7.78 -13.38
CA PHE A 164 -15.32 -6.93 -12.41
C PHE A 164 -16.17 -6.82 -11.14
N ILE A 165 -15.53 -7.01 -10.00
CA ILE A 165 -16.10 -6.83 -8.66
C ILE A 165 -15.33 -5.69 -8.01
N VAL A 166 -16.06 -4.62 -7.68
CA VAL A 166 -15.50 -3.45 -6.99
C VAL A 166 -15.85 -3.56 -5.50
N TYR A 167 -14.86 -3.39 -4.64
CA TYR A 167 -15.01 -3.34 -3.19
C TYR A 167 -14.86 -1.90 -2.73
N ASP A 168 -15.79 -1.44 -1.89
CA ASP A 168 -15.76 -0.08 -1.33
C ASP A 168 -14.53 0.15 -0.47
N GLY A 169 -14.05 1.37 -0.45
CA GLY A 169 -13.04 1.83 0.48
C GLY A 169 -13.62 2.03 1.89
N GLU A 170 -12.75 2.03 2.89
CA GLU A 170 -13.11 2.31 4.28
C GLU A 170 -12.58 3.70 4.67
N VAL A 171 -13.46 4.52 5.25
CA VAL A 171 -13.09 5.83 5.80
C VAL A 171 -12.23 5.63 7.05
N GLY A 172 -11.10 6.30 7.11
CA GLY A 172 -10.25 6.36 8.28
C GLY A 172 -10.75 7.40 9.31
N THR A 173 -10.21 7.33 10.51
CA THR A 173 -10.44 8.33 11.57
C THR A 173 -9.13 8.67 12.25
N THR A 174 -8.86 9.96 12.45
CA THR A 174 -7.74 10.48 13.24
C THR A 174 -8.24 11.33 14.39
N ILE A 175 -7.42 11.47 15.47
CA ILE A 175 -7.78 12.32 16.61
C ILE A 175 -7.39 13.77 16.33
N LYS A 176 -8.34 14.68 16.50
CA LYS A 176 -8.06 16.12 16.59
C LYS A 176 -7.47 16.43 17.95
N VAL A 177 -6.15 16.38 18.05
CA VAL A 177 -5.41 16.45 19.32
C VAL A 177 -5.75 17.72 20.10
N ASN A 178 -5.71 18.89 19.46
CA ASN A 178 -5.97 20.16 20.16
C ASN A 178 -7.41 20.29 20.66
N GLU A 179 -8.38 19.87 19.85
CA GLU A 179 -9.80 19.87 20.20
C GLU A 179 -10.10 18.86 21.30
N THR A 180 -9.47 17.70 21.29
CA THR A 180 -9.59 16.69 22.35
C THR A 180 -8.99 17.20 23.66
N VAL A 181 -7.83 17.86 23.64
CA VAL A 181 -7.24 18.53 24.81
C VAL A 181 -8.19 19.61 25.35
N GLN A 182 -8.83 20.38 24.48
CA GLN A 182 -9.82 21.39 24.91
C GLN A 182 -11.04 20.72 25.57
N ALA A 183 -11.52 19.59 25.02
CA ALA A 183 -12.62 18.84 25.65
C ALA A 183 -12.26 18.34 27.07
N VAL A 184 -11.00 17.96 27.30
CA VAL A 184 -10.50 17.59 28.64
C VAL A 184 -10.48 18.78 29.55
N LYS A 185 -10.03 19.97 29.12
CA LYS A 185 -10.09 21.23 29.89
C LYS A 185 -11.52 21.58 30.28
N ASP A 186 -12.44 21.48 29.34
CA ASP A 186 -13.85 21.76 29.56
C ASP A 186 -14.46 20.76 30.57
N ALA A 187 -14.01 19.52 30.59
CA ALA A 187 -14.43 18.55 31.59
C ALA A 187 -13.91 18.93 33.01
N PHE A 188 -12.64 19.34 33.10
CA PHE A 188 -12.07 19.79 34.39
C PHE A 188 -12.67 21.12 34.90
N SER A 189 -13.30 21.92 34.06
CA SER A 189 -14.00 23.12 34.41
C SER A 189 -15.40 22.87 35.03
N LYS A 190 -15.81 21.60 35.16
CA LYS A 190 -17.08 21.18 35.77
C LYS A 190 -16.86 20.67 37.19
N PRO A 191 -17.90 20.69 38.06
CA PRO A 191 -17.85 20.04 39.37
C PRO A 191 -17.49 18.56 39.18
N TRP A 192 -16.52 18.07 39.95
CA TRP A 192 -16.03 16.72 39.85
C TRP A 192 -16.53 15.86 41.01
N GLU A 193 -16.84 14.59 40.73
CA GLU A 193 -17.37 13.66 41.70
C GLU A 193 -16.35 12.62 42.16
N GLN A 194 -15.05 12.85 41.96
CA GLN A 194 -13.96 11.90 42.28
C GLN A 194 -14.15 10.54 41.60
N LYS A 195 -14.42 10.56 40.28
CA LYS A 195 -14.59 9.39 39.45
C LYS A 195 -13.72 9.46 38.20
N ASP A 196 -13.51 8.32 37.57
CA ASP A 196 -12.92 8.27 36.22
C ASP A 196 -13.64 9.20 35.26
N ILE A 197 -12.87 9.90 34.46
CA ILE A 197 -13.38 10.83 33.45
C ILE A 197 -13.52 10.09 32.13
N LYS A 198 -14.72 10.08 31.57
CA LYS A 198 -15.01 9.47 30.26
C LYS A 198 -15.49 10.55 29.30
N LEU A 199 -14.78 10.67 28.17
CA LEU A 199 -15.08 11.67 27.13
C LEU A 199 -15.04 11.00 25.76
N ALA A 200 -15.83 11.52 24.83
CA ALA A 200 -15.61 11.24 23.42
C ALA A 200 -14.38 12.02 22.94
N ALA A 201 -13.42 11.36 22.31
CA ALA A 201 -12.37 12.07 21.61
C ALA A 201 -12.96 12.80 20.40
N VAL A 202 -12.42 13.97 20.11
CA VAL A 202 -12.80 14.69 18.88
C VAL A 202 -12.00 14.08 17.74
N VAL A 203 -12.70 13.52 16.75
CA VAL A 203 -12.09 12.85 15.60
C VAL A 203 -12.35 13.61 14.32
N GLU A 204 -11.50 13.35 13.33
CA GLU A 204 -11.65 13.76 11.94
C GLU A 204 -11.73 12.52 11.07
N GLU A 205 -12.63 12.51 10.10
CA GLU A 205 -12.71 11.46 9.09
C GLU A 205 -11.69 11.71 8.00
N GLU A 206 -10.93 10.69 7.65
CA GLU A 206 -9.98 10.68 6.55
C GLU A 206 -10.54 9.81 5.43
N GLN A 207 -10.81 10.43 4.28
CA GLN A 207 -11.35 9.71 3.14
C GLN A 207 -10.26 8.86 2.48
N PRO A 208 -10.58 7.68 1.95
CA PRO A 208 -9.66 6.91 1.13
C PRO A 208 -9.25 7.71 -0.10
N GLN A 209 -8.02 7.51 -0.57
CA GLN A 209 -7.50 8.18 -1.76
C GLN A 209 -8.29 7.78 -3.01
N TYR A 210 -8.74 6.51 -3.07
CA TYR A 210 -9.54 5.97 -4.17
C TYR A 210 -10.84 5.39 -3.64
N THR A 211 -11.94 5.74 -4.31
CA THR A 211 -13.30 5.28 -4.01
C THR A 211 -13.75 4.24 -5.04
N ALA A 212 -14.87 3.57 -4.80
CA ALA A 212 -15.43 2.62 -5.78
C ALA A 212 -15.76 3.28 -7.11
N GLU A 213 -16.14 4.57 -7.10
CA GLU A 213 -16.47 5.33 -8.30
C GLU A 213 -15.29 5.47 -9.28
N ASP A 214 -14.06 5.48 -8.74
CA ASP A 214 -12.85 5.58 -9.56
C ASP A 214 -12.66 4.36 -10.47
N PHE A 215 -13.25 3.19 -10.12
CA PHE A 215 -13.09 1.93 -10.86
C PHE A 215 -14.27 1.60 -11.81
N TYR A 216 -15.39 2.34 -11.78
CA TYR A 216 -16.56 2.02 -12.60
C TYR A 216 -16.34 2.18 -14.11
N ASN A 217 -15.28 2.86 -14.52
CA ASN A 217 -14.92 3.06 -15.92
C ASN A 217 -13.93 2.01 -16.46
N ILE A 218 -13.66 0.92 -15.72
CA ILE A 218 -12.82 -0.19 -16.21
C ILE A 218 -13.73 -1.22 -16.88
N ASP A 219 -14.17 -0.96 -18.11
CA ASP A 219 -15.18 -1.75 -18.82
C ASP A 219 -14.75 -2.22 -20.22
N ASP A 220 -13.81 -1.54 -20.88
CA ASP A 220 -13.33 -1.85 -22.22
C ASP A 220 -12.02 -2.65 -22.20
N VAL A 221 -11.81 -3.49 -23.24
CA VAL A 221 -10.48 -4.08 -23.52
C VAL A 221 -9.70 -3.11 -24.40
N MET A 222 -8.82 -2.33 -23.82
CA MET A 222 -7.97 -1.37 -24.52
C MET A 222 -6.90 -2.05 -25.40
N GLY A 223 -6.34 -3.16 -24.92
CA GLY A 223 -5.31 -3.92 -25.64
C GLY A 223 -5.12 -5.31 -25.12
N GLN A 224 -4.86 -6.27 -26.00
CA GLN A 224 -4.63 -7.65 -25.62
C GLN A 224 -3.56 -8.33 -26.47
N SER A 225 -2.84 -9.27 -25.89
CA SER A 225 -1.80 -10.04 -26.58
C SER A 225 -1.71 -11.46 -26.07
N VAL A 226 -1.30 -12.38 -26.95
CA VAL A 226 -1.07 -13.77 -26.64
C VAL A 226 0.24 -14.19 -27.30
N THR A 227 1.08 -14.96 -26.60
CA THR A 227 2.23 -15.68 -27.18
C THR A 227 2.22 -17.14 -26.75
N ASN A 228 2.79 -18.01 -27.59
CA ASN A 228 2.80 -19.46 -27.37
C ASN A 228 4.13 -19.94 -26.82
N TYR A 229 4.11 -21.05 -26.06
CA TYR A 229 5.29 -21.69 -25.51
C TYR A 229 5.11 -23.22 -25.49
N ASN A 230 6.22 -23.95 -25.41
CA ASN A 230 6.18 -25.42 -25.29
C ASN A 230 5.81 -25.80 -23.84
N SER A 231 4.59 -26.29 -23.64
CA SER A 231 4.09 -26.77 -22.35
C SER A 231 4.78 -28.02 -21.80
N GLY A 232 5.53 -28.75 -22.66
CA GLY A 232 6.34 -29.91 -22.23
C GLY A 232 7.52 -29.51 -21.32
N ASN A 233 7.98 -28.28 -21.37
CA ASN A 233 8.93 -27.72 -20.39
C ASN A 233 8.19 -27.23 -19.15
N THR A 234 8.06 -28.10 -18.16
CA THR A 234 7.28 -27.81 -16.93
C THR A 234 7.84 -26.66 -16.09
N ALA A 235 9.17 -26.59 -15.95
CA ALA A 235 9.83 -25.54 -15.21
C ALA A 235 9.59 -24.16 -15.85
N ARG A 236 9.73 -24.05 -17.16
CA ARG A 236 9.42 -22.82 -17.90
C ARG A 236 7.94 -22.48 -17.82
N SER A 237 7.04 -23.46 -17.94
CA SER A 237 5.60 -23.27 -17.82
C SER A 237 5.22 -22.72 -16.43
N GLN A 238 5.85 -23.22 -15.37
CA GLN A 238 5.70 -22.72 -14.01
C GLN A 238 6.13 -21.26 -13.90
N ASN A 239 7.31 -20.92 -14.43
CA ASN A 239 7.81 -19.54 -14.40
C ASN A 239 6.88 -18.56 -15.13
N LEU A 240 6.35 -18.96 -16.29
CA LEU A 240 5.38 -18.15 -17.05
C LEU A 240 4.09 -17.95 -16.27
N ALA A 241 3.57 -19.01 -15.63
CA ALA A 241 2.36 -18.90 -14.80
C ALA A 241 2.58 -18.01 -13.56
N THR A 242 3.72 -18.17 -12.88
CA THR A 242 4.10 -17.36 -11.73
C THR A 242 4.23 -15.88 -12.14
N GLY A 243 4.94 -15.58 -13.23
CA GLY A 243 5.11 -14.22 -13.71
C GLY A 243 3.77 -13.58 -14.13
N ALA A 244 2.94 -14.33 -14.87
CA ALA A 244 1.62 -13.85 -15.27
C ALA A 244 0.71 -13.56 -14.06
N SER A 245 0.71 -14.45 -13.06
CA SER A 245 -0.06 -14.30 -11.83
C SER A 245 0.38 -13.07 -11.01
N LYS A 246 1.69 -12.76 -10.95
CA LYS A 246 2.20 -11.59 -10.24
C LYS A 246 1.82 -10.26 -10.92
N VAL A 247 1.67 -10.26 -12.23
CA VAL A 247 1.25 -9.09 -13.02
C VAL A 247 -0.27 -8.93 -13.02
N SER A 248 -1.00 -10.05 -13.00
CA SER A 248 -2.46 -10.06 -13.03
C SER A 248 -3.04 -9.43 -11.76
N GLY A 249 -4.05 -8.60 -11.90
CA GLY A 249 -4.66 -7.85 -10.79
C GLY A 249 -4.01 -6.49 -10.54
N THR A 250 -2.95 -6.12 -11.27
CA THR A 250 -2.37 -4.78 -11.17
C THR A 250 -3.35 -3.74 -11.67
N VAL A 251 -3.59 -2.75 -10.83
CA VAL A 251 -4.33 -1.52 -11.18
C VAL A 251 -3.33 -0.37 -11.23
N LEU A 252 -3.40 0.45 -12.26
CA LEU A 252 -2.63 1.68 -12.36
C LEU A 252 -3.59 2.86 -12.50
N MET A 253 -3.52 3.78 -11.55
CA MET A 253 -4.25 5.04 -11.62
C MET A 253 -3.60 5.97 -12.67
N PRO A 254 -4.31 7.01 -13.15
CA PRO A 254 -3.73 7.99 -14.07
C PRO A 254 -2.39 8.55 -13.58
N GLY A 255 -1.36 8.47 -14.43
CA GLY A 255 0.00 8.90 -14.13
C GLY A 255 0.87 7.90 -13.38
N GLU A 256 0.34 6.76 -12.93
CA GLU A 256 1.14 5.72 -12.27
C GLU A 256 1.95 4.89 -13.27
N GLN A 257 3.16 4.53 -12.85
CA GLN A 257 4.10 3.76 -13.67
C GLN A 257 4.18 2.30 -13.20
N PHE A 258 4.13 1.37 -14.14
CA PHE A 258 4.42 -0.04 -13.95
C PHE A 258 5.89 -0.34 -14.21
N SER A 259 6.48 -1.25 -13.40
CA SER A 259 7.80 -1.83 -13.60
C SER A 259 7.69 -3.35 -13.62
N MET A 260 8.07 -3.97 -14.73
CA MET A 260 8.01 -5.42 -14.87
C MET A 260 8.95 -6.12 -13.88
N TYR A 261 10.21 -5.65 -13.79
CA TYR A 261 11.18 -6.23 -12.87
C TYR A 261 10.75 -6.16 -11.42
N ASN A 262 10.27 -5.00 -10.96
CA ASN A 262 9.80 -4.84 -9.57
C ASN A 262 8.60 -5.75 -9.25
N THR A 263 7.72 -5.98 -10.22
CA THR A 263 6.52 -6.80 -10.04
C THR A 263 6.84 -8.29 -9.94
N VAL A 264 7.77 -8.79 -10.79
CA VAL A 264 8.03 -10.23 -10.87
C VAL A 264 9.18 -10.69 -9.98
N SER A 265 10.09 -9.80 -9.55
CA SER A 265 11.21 -10.14 -8.67
C SER A 265 10.78 -10.32 -7.20
N PRO A 266 11.62 -10.89 -6.32
CA PRO A 266 12.85 -11.63 -6.66
C PRO A 266 12.57 -13.01 -7.23
N PHE A 267 13.48 -13.49 -8.09
CA PHE A 267 13.41 -14.83 -8.69
C PHE A 267 13.95 -15.87 -7.72
N THR A 268 13.08 -16.40 -6.86
CA THR A 268 13.41 -17.44 -5.86
C THR A 268 12.42 -18.59 -5.94
N GLU A 269 12.80 -19.78 -5.47
CA GLU A 269 11.90 -20.93 -5.37
C GLU A 269 10.72 -20.65 -4.44
N GLU A 270 10.94 -19.89 -3.37
CA GLU A 270 9.89 -19.45 -2.43
C GLU A 270 8.82 -18.61 -3.12
N ASN A 271 9.22 -17.81 -4.11
CA ASN A 271 8.31 -17.00 -4.93
C ASN A 271 7.69 -17.79 -6.10
N GLY A 272 7.88 -19.11 -6.16
CA GLY A 272 7.27 -19.99 -7.14
C GLY A 272 8.06 -20.15 -8.43
N TYR A 273 9.31 -19.69 -8.51
CA TYR A 273 10.15 -19.84 -9.69
C TYR A 273 10.93 -21.15 -9.66
N ALA A 274 11.16 -21.72 -10.86
CA ALA A 274 11.94 -22.93 -11.08
C ALA A 274 13.14 -22.64 -11.99
N ASN A 275 14.14 -23.53 -11.95
CA ASN A 275 15.28 -23.48 -12.86
C ASN A 275 14.85 -23.88 -14.26
N ALA A 276 15.04 -23.01 -15.23
CA ALA A 276 14.75 -23.21 -16.64
C ALA A 276 15.76 -22.47 -17.51
N GLY A 277 15.89 -22.89 -18.78
CA GLY A 277 16.85 -22.29 -19.71
C GLY A 277 16.64 -20.79 -19.92
N GLN A 278 17.72 -20.04 -19.81
CA GLN A 278 17.82 -18.61 -20.10
C GLN A 278 19.12 -18.31 -20.82
N TYR A 279 19.11 -17.28 -21.70
CA TYR A 279 20.34 -16.82 -22.34
C TYR A 279 21.05 -15.80 -21.47
N VAL A 280 22.34 -16.06 -21.19
CA VAL A 280 23.20 -15.17 -20.42
C VAL A 280 24.41 -14.78 -21.25
N ASN A 281 24.78 -13.51 -21.23
CA ASN A 281 26.03 -13.05 -21.87
C ASN A 281 27.19 -13.28 -20.90
N ASN A 282 28.10 -14.19 -21.29
CA ASN A 282 29.30 -14.54 -20.50
C ASN A 282 30.55 -13.76 -20.91
N GLY A 283 30.40 -12.69 -21.74
CA GLY A 283 31.51 -11.90 -22.28
C GLY A 283 32.15 -12.47 -23.54
N SER A 284 31.90 -13.77 -23.86
CA SER A 284 32.33 -14.43 -25.10
C SER A 284 31.18 -14.65 -26.09
N GLY A 285 29.96 -14.32 -25.69
CA GLY A 285 28.73 -14.50 -26.44
C GLY A 285 27.57 -14.82 -25.54
N LEU A 286 26.44 -15.18 -26.15
CA LEU A 286 25.24 -15.62 -25.44
C LEU A 286 25.27 -17.14 -25.29
N GLU A 287 25.11 -17.61 -24.09
CA GLU A 287 25.07 -19.03 -23.72
C GLU A 287 23.72 -19.35 -23.05
N LEU A 288 23.15 -20.51 -23.41
CA LEU A 288 21.97 -21.04 -22.77
C LEU A 288 22.37 -21.71 -21.46
N VAL A 289 21.90 -21.17 -20.33
CA VAL A 289 22.14 -21.74 -19.00
C VAL A 289 20.82 -21.91 -18.25
N ASP A 290 20.78 -22.86 -17.33
CA ASP A 290 19.63 -23.00 -16.44
C ASP A 290 19.73 -21.98 -15.29
N GLY A 291 18.63 -21.29 -15.03
CA GLY A 291 18.52 -20.32 -13.95
C GLY A 291 17.09 -20.09 -13.51
N LEU A 292 16.93 -19.57 -12.30
CA LEU A 292 15.61 -19.25 -11.75
C LEU A 292 14.95 -18.14 -12.58
N GLY A 293 13.68 -18.35 -12.93
CA GLY A 293 12.92 -17.40 -13.72
C GLY A 293 13.13 -17.48 -15.24
N GLY A 294 13.81 -18.54 -15.75
CA GLY A 294 13.92 -18.75 -17.20
C GLY A 294 12.53 -18.76 -17.87
N GLY A 295 12.33 -17.84 -18.83
CA GLY A 295 11.05 -17.61 -19.50
C GLY A 295 10.40 -16.25 -19.21
N ILE A 296 10.78 -15.54 -18.16
CA ILE A 296 10.12 -14.28 -17.74
C ILE A 296 10.19 -13.19 -18.82
N CYS A 297 11.21 -13.14 -19.66
CA CYS A 297 11.21 -12.22 -20.79
C CYS A 297 10.03 -12.44 -21.77
N GLN A 298 9.47 -13.67 -21.85
CA GLN A 298 8.25 -13.89 -22.63
C GLN A 298 7.01 -13.29 -21.94
N VAL A 299 6.95 -13.33 -20.61
CA VAL A 299 5.90 -12.61 -19.83
C VAL A 299 5.95 -11.12 -20.14
N SER A 300 7.14 -10.52 -20.00
CA SER A 300 7.40 -9.11 -20.33
C SER A 300 7.03 -8.76 -21.77
N THR A 301 7.46 -9.58 -22.73
CA THR A 301 7.16 -9.40 -24.16
C THR A 301 5.66 -9.46 -24.45
N THR A 302 4.95 -10.41 -23.82
CA THR A 302 3.50 -10.54 -24.05
C THR A 302 2.76 -9.35 -23.48
N LEU A 303 3.13 -8.89 -22.28
CA LEU A 303 2.57 -7.68 -21.69
C LEU A 303 2.90 -6.44 -22.55
N TYR A 304 4.14 -6.28 -23.01
CA TYR A 304 4.54 -5.17 -23.89
C TYR A 304 3.65 -5.08 -25.13
N ASN A 305 3.30 -6.19 -25.74
CA ASN A 305 2.42 -6.19 -26.91
C ASN A 305 0.96 -5.84 -26.56
N ALA A 306 0.48 -6.13 -25.37
CA ALA A 306 -0.80 -5.64 -24.88
C ALA A 306 -0.77 -4.12 -24.64
N VAL A 307 0.31 -3.61 -24.01
CA VAL A 307 0.57 -2.19 -23.79
C VAL A 307 0.64 -1.40 -25.10
N LEU A 308 1.34 -1.91 -26.09
CA LEU A 308 1.39 -1.31 -27.44
C LEU A 308 -0.01 -1.14 -28.05
N LYS A 309 -0.86 -2.18 -27.93
CA LYS A 309 -2.23 -2.16 -28.45
C LYS A 309 -3.17 -1.27 -27.64
N ALA A 310 -2.94 -1.15 -26.33
CA ALA A 310 -3.61 -0.21 -25.49
C ALA A 310 -3.16 1.25 -25.74
N GLU A 311 -2.06 1.42 -26.47
CA GLU A 311 -1.41 2.70 -26.80
C GLU A 311 -0.93 3.48 -25.57
N LEU A 312 -0.60 2.79 -24.46
CA LEU A 312 -0.05 3.42 -23.26
C LEU A 312 1.39 3.87 -23.47
N GLN A 313 1.83 4.84 -22.69
CA GLN A 313 3.18 5.40 -22.76
C GLN A 313 4.22 4.39 -22.29
N VAL A 314 5.08 3.91 -23.20
CA VAL A 314 6.23 3.06 -22.87
C VAL A 314 7.41 3.94 -22.48
N ASP A 315 7.88 3.82 -21.25
CA ASP A 315 8.96 4.64 -20.69
C ASP A 315 10.32 3.97 -20.85
N GLU A 316 10.38 2.64 -20.69
CA GLU A 316 11.62 1.86 -20.79
C GLU A 316 11.36 0.50 -21.43
N ARG A 317 12.16 0.15 -22.41
CA ARG A 317 12.07 -1.15 -23.09
C ARG A 317 13.39 -1.50 -23.77
N TYR A 318 13.84 -2.72 -23.61
CA TYR A 318 15.04 -3.25 -24.26
C TYR A 318 14.70 -4.43 -25.18
N PRO A 319 15.28 -4.52 -26.42
CA PRO A 319 15.20 -5.72 -27.20
C PRO A 319 16.11 -6.81 -26.62
N HIS A 320 15.82 -8.07 -26.96
CA HIS A 320 16.79 -9.14 -26.72
C HIS A 320 18.05 -8.95 -27.58
N SER A 321 19.16 -9.54 -27.15
CA SER A 321 20.39 -9.56 -27.94
C SER A 321 20.26 -10.41 -29.20
N LEU A 322 19.49 -11.52 -29.16
CA LEU A 322 19.14 -12.38 -30.31
C LEU A 322 17.63 -12.29 -30.57
N THR A 323 17.22 -12.62 -31.80
CA THR A 323 15.78 -12.70 -32.12
C THR A 323 15.12 -13.83 -31.32
N VAL A 324 13.89 -13.60 -30.86
CA VAL A 324 13.07 -14.61 -30.18
C VAL A 324 12.03 -15.19 -31.13
N SER A 325 11.60 -16.43 -30.90
CA SER A 325 10.63 -17.11 -31.77
C SER A 325 9.16 -16.81 -31.45
N TYR A 326 8.88 -16.26 -30.26
CA TYR A 326 7.51 -16.03 -29.79
C TYR A 326 6.98 -14.60 -30.04
N ALA A 327 7.79 -13.72 -30.64
CA ALA A 327 7.39 -12.38 -31.04
C ALA A 327 8.09 -11.93 -32.31
N ASP A 328 7.44 -11.08 -33.09
CA ASP A 328 8.04 -10.41 -34.23
C ASP A 328 9.21 -9.50 -33.79
N LYS A 329 10.19 -9.33 -34.66
CA LYS A 329 11.33 -8.45 -34.40
C LYS A 329 10.86 -7.04 -34.12
N GLY A 330 11.41 -6.41 -33.07
CA GLY A 330 11.00 -5.09 -32.60
C GLY A 330 9.81 -5.07 -31.65
N ARG A 331 9.15 -6.21 -31.45
CA ARG A 331 7.99 -6.38 -30.56
C ARG A 331 8.30 -7.18 -29.29
N ASP A 332 9.55 -7.44 -29.01
CA ASP A 332 10.03 -8.10 -27.81
C ASP A 332 10.44 -7.09 -26.74
N ALA A 333 10.38 -7.48 -25.48
CA ALA A 333 10.82 -6.70 -24.33
C ALA A 333 11.58 -7.61 -23.34
N ALA A 334 12.90 -7.47 -23.31
CA ALA A 334 13.79 -8.20 -22.42
C ALA A 334 13.87 -7.49 -21.05
N ILE A 335 14.00 -8.29 -19.99
CA ILE A 335 14.34 -7.79 -18.66
C ILE A 335 15.56 -8.55 -18.10
N ALA A 336 16.45 -7.85 -17.41
CA ALA A 336 17.63 -8.44 -16.79
C ALA A 336 18.09 -7.57 -15.61
N GLY A 337 17.86 -8.07 -14.38
CA GLY A 337 18.15 -7.30 -13.18
C GLY A 337 17.39 -5.96 -13.17
N ASP A 338 17.93 -5.01 -12.42
CA ASP A 338 17.39 -3.65 -12.30
C ASP A 338 17.90 -2.68 -13.41
N TYR A 339 18.80 -3.15 -14.28
CA TYR A 339 19.43 -2.34 -15.33
C TYR A 339 18.78 -2.51 -16.72
N MET A 340 17.93 -3.50 -16.91
CA MET A 340 17.10 -3.68 -18.11
C MET A 340 15.69 -4.00 -17.66
N ASP A 341 14.77 -3.04 -17.73
CA ASP A 341 13.39 -3.22 -17.33
C ASP A 341 12.43 -2.91 -18.48
N PHE A 342 11.20 -3.35 -18.33
CA PHE A 342 10.07 -2.88 -19.13
C PHE A 342 9.17 -2.05 -18.23
N LYS A 343 9.09 -0.74 -18.52
CA LYS A 343 8.27 0.21 -17.79
C LYS A 343 7.31 0.93 -18.73
N PHE A 344 6.12 1.17 -18.25
CA PHE A 344 5.14 1.98 -18.93
C PHE A 344 4.29 2.74 -17.92
N THR A 345 3.72 3.86 -18.34
CA THR A 345 2.86 4.72 -17.52
C THR A 345 1.43 4.66 -18.05
N ASN A 346 0.45 4.61 -17.15
CA ASN A 346 -0.93 4.89 -17.51
C ASN A 346 -1.06 6.40 -17.77
N ASP A 347 -0.96 6.80 -19.04
CA ASP A 347 -1.08 8.20 -19.49
C ASP A 347 -2.52 8.56 -19.89
N THR A 348 -3.49 7.72 -19.55
CA THR A 348 -4.92 8.01 -19.75
C THR A 348 -5.51 8.79 -18.57
N GLU A 349 -6.73 9.28 -18.73
CA GLU A 349 -7.48 9.98 -17.66
C GLU A 349 -8.21 9.03 -16.70
N TYR A 350 -8.19 7.71 -16.97
CA TYR A 350 -8.90 6.68 -16.22
C TYR A 350 -7.96 5.59 -15.72
N PRO A 351 -8.31 4.88 -14.63
CA PRO A 351 -7.52 3.74 -14.17
C PRO A 351 -7.55 2.60 -15.19
N ILE A 352 -6.51 1.80 -15.19
CA ILE A 352 -6.42 0.57 -15.98
C ILE A 352 -6.21 -0.65 -15.07
N TYR A 353 -6.71 -1.80 -15.52
CA TYR A 353 -6.55 -3.10 -14.87
C TYR A 353 -5.85 -4.08 -15.81
N ILE A 354 -4.87 -4.82 -15.30
CA ILE A 354 -4.11 -5.80 -16.08
C ILE A 354 -4.55 -7.20 -15.67
N GLU A 355 -5.09 -7.96 -16.61
CA GLU A 355 -5.38 -9.39 -16.45
C GLU A 355 -4.33 -10.21 -17.17
N GLY A 356 -3.69 -11.16 -16.49
CA GLY A 356 -2.68 -12.06 -17.02
C GLY A 356 -3.02 -13.52 -16.75
N TYR A 357 -2.80 -14.37 -17.74
CA TYR A 357 -2.99 -15.81 -17.62
C TYR A 357 -1.93 -16.58 -18.42
N ALA A 358 -1.40 -17.65 -17.84
CA ALA A 358 -0.56 -18.58 -18.56
C ALA A 358 -0.95 -20.04 -18.27
N GLY A 359 -1.19 -20.81 -19.32
CA GLY A 359 -1.61 -22.20 -19.22
C GLY A 359 -1.85 -22.82 -20.60
N GLY A 360 -1.83 -24.16 -20.71
CA GLY A 360 -2.13 -24.85 -21.96
C GLY A 360 -1.19 -24.53 -23.10
N GLY A 361 0.02 -24.02 -22.84
CA GLY A 361 1.00 -23.69 -23.90
C GLY A 361 0.88 -22.27 -24.44
N SER A 362 0.06 -21.40 -23.79
CA SER A 362 -0.06 -19.99 -24.16
C SER A 362 0.00 -19.09 -22.91
N ILE A 363 0.49 -17.87 -23.10
CA ILE A 363 0.41 -16.79 -22.13
C ILE A 363 -0.29 -15.60 -22.76
N SER A 364 -1.20 -14.98 -22.04
CA SER A 364 -1.99 -13.84 -22.49
C SER A 364 -2.01 -12.73 -21.47
N PHE A 365 -2.11 -11.49 -21.96
CA PHE A 365 -2.43 -10.31 -21.18
C PHE A 365 -3.53 -9.50 -21.86
N ALA A 366 -4.45 -8.97 -21.05
CA ALA A 366 -5.44 -7.99 -21.45
C ALA A 366 -5.33 -6.77 -20.52
N ILE A 367 -5.39 -5.59 -21.10
CA ILE A 367 -5.45 -4.31 -20.39
C ILE A 367 -6.87 -3.79 -20.56
N TYR A 368 -7.54 -3.64 -19.43
CA TYR A 368 -8.87 -3.07 -19.35
C TYR A 368 -8.79 -1.63 -18.85
N GLY A 369 -9.71 -0.80 -19.29
CA GLY A 369 -9.84 0.60 -18.90
C GLY A 369 -11.02 1.23 -19.62
N HIS A 370 -11.01 2.55 -19.75
CA HIS A 370 -11.99 3.29 -20.51
C HIS A 370 -11.42 3.70 -21.88
N ASP A 371 -11.88 3.04 -22.94
CA ASP A 371 -11.38 3.30 -24.29
C ASP A 371 -12.06 4.54 -24.91
N THR A 372 -11.38 5.67 -24.84
CA THR A 372 -11.84 6.94 -25.41
C THR A 372 -11.51 7.09 -26.90
N ARG A 373 -10.88 6.09 -27.51
CA ARG A 373 -10.51 6.15 -28.94
C ARG A 373 -11.74 6.03 -29.82
N PRO A 374 -11.82 6.76 -30.96
CA PRO A 374 -12.94 6.66 -31.88
C PRO A 374 -13.14 5.23 -32.40
N SER A 375 -14.36 4.74 -32.44
CA SER A 375 -14.68 3.35 -32.84
C SER A 375 -14.32 3.01 -34.30
N ASN A 376 -14.15 4.00 -35.16
CA ASN A 376 -13.70 3.83 -36.55
C ASN A 376 -12.18 3.92 -36.70
N ARG A 377 -11.45 4.09 -35.60
CA ARG A 377 -10.00 4.13 -35.56
C ARG A 377 -9.44 2.75 -35.21
N THR A 378 -8.52 2.26 -36.02
CA THR A 378 -7.78 1.02 -35.76
C THR A 378 -6.30 1.25 -35.92
N ILE A 379 -5.49 0.42 -35.26
CA ILE A 379 -4.04 0.46 -35.34
C ILE A 379 -3.50 -0.91 -35.75
N ASP A 380 -2.35 -0.91 -36.43
CA ASP A 380 -1.56 -2.08 -36.74
C ASP A 380 -0.08 -1.79 -36.54
N PHE A 381 0.71 -2.82 -36.30
CA PHE A 381 2.15 -2.70 -36.06
C PHE A 381 2.93 -3.41 -37.17
N GLU A 382 3.85 -2.70 -37.80
CA GLU A 382 4.70 -3.19 -38.87
C GLU A 382 6.18 -3.19 -38.43
N SER A 383 6.80 -4.38 -38.50
CA SER A 383 8.25 -4.54 -38.26
C SER A 383 9.03 -4.41 -39.57
N LYS A 384 9.79 -3.31 -39.73
CA LYS A 384 10.60 -3.07 -40.94
C LYS A 384 12.03 -3.46 -40.68
N VAL A 385 12.52 -4.48 -41.38
CA VAL A 385 13.93 -4.83 -41.37
C VAL A 385 14.70 -3.80 -42.20
N ILE A 386 15.52 -3.02 -41.55
CA ILE A 386 16.32 -1.94 -42.17
C ILE A 386 17.70 -2.49 -42.59
N ASN A 387 18.28 -3.38 -41.80
CA ASN A 387 19.57 -3.98 -42.08
C ASN A 387 19.60 -5.44 -41.60
N THR A 388 20.30 -6.31 -42.40
CA THR A 388 20.58 -7.72 -42.07
C THR A 388 22.08 -7.87 -41.94
N ILE A 389 22.53 -8.56 -40.89
CA ILE A 389 23.95 -8.78 -40.57
C ILE A 389 24.19 -10.27 -40.57
N GLU A 390 24.99 -10.73 -41.51
CA GLU A 390 25.32 -12.15 -41.63
C GLU A 390 26.15 -12.63 -40.44
N PRO A 391 25.99 -13.90 -39.99
CA PRO A 391 26.62 -14.42 -38.79
C PRO A 391 28.13 -14.61 -38.87
N GLY A 392 28.73 -14.51 -40.03
CA GLY A 392 30.14 -14.83 -40.26
C GLY A 392 30.43 -16.32 -40.41
N ASP A 393 31.70 -16.65 -40.63
CA ASP A 393 32.14 -18.03 -40.77
C ASP A 393 32.05 -18.78 -39.42
N PRO A 394 31.74 -20.12 -39.44
CA PRO A 394 31.68 -20.90 -38.21
C PRO A 394 33.00 -20.92 -37.44
N GLU A 395 32.92 -20.89 -36.13
CA GLU A 395 34.04 -21.07 -35.21
C GLU A 395 34.25 -22.58 -34.99
N GLU A 396 35.38 -23.12 -35.46
CA GLU A 396 35.75 -24.53 -35.28
C GLU A 396 36.47 -24.75 -33.94
N ILE A 397 35.93 -25.63 -33.10
CA ILE A 397 36.51 -26.04 -31.84
C ILE A 397 37.02 -27.46 -31.99
N LYS A 398 38.35 -27.67 -31.91
CA LYS A 398 38.97 -29.00 -31.99
C LYS A 398 38.59 -29.86 -30.79
N ASP A 399 38.05 -31.08 -31.05
CA ASP A 399 37.61 -32.00 -30.01
C ASP A 399 38.32 -33.38 -30.21
N ASP A 400 39.17 -33.73 -29.23
CA ASP A 400 39.92 -34.99 -29.23
C ASP A 400 39.10 -36.21 -28.71
N THR A 401 37.87 -35.96 -28.25
CA THR A 401 36.91 -37.00 -27.87
C THR A 401 36.08 -37.49 -29.05
N LEU A 402 35.92 -36.66 -30.10
CA LEU A 402 35.22 -36.99 -31.34
C LEU A 402 36.17 -37.59 -32.36
N GLU A 403 35.68 -38.58 -33.11
CA GLU A 403 36.42 -39.22 -34.20
C GLU A 403 36.74 -38.22 -35.34
N GLU A 404 37.92 -38.30 -35.93
CA GLU A 404 38.35 -37.47 -37.05
C GLU A 404 37.33 -37.48 -38.20
N GLY A 405 36.85 -36.29 -38.60
CA GLY A 405 35.83 -36.11 -39.63
C GLY A 405 34.38 -36.10 -39.11
N LYS A 406 34.14 -36.24 -37.80
CA LYS A 406 32.84 -35.98 -37.19
C LYS A 406 32.74 -34.52 -36.75
N GLU A 407 31.59 -33.93 -37.00
CA GLU A 407 31.27 -32.56 -36.58
C GLU A 407 30.02 -32.59 -35.68
N VAL A 408 30.01 -31.75 -34.66
CA VAL A 408 28.85 -31.53 -33.77
C VAL A 408 28.64 -30.02 -33.66
N VAL A 409 27.46 -29.55 -34.07
CA VAL A 409 27.07 -28.15 -33.90
C VAL A 409 26.78 -27.94 -32.43
N GLU A 410 27.61 -27.17 -31.77
CA GLU A 410 27.44 -26.79 -30.37
C GLU A 410 26.51 -25.58 -30.22
N GLN A 411 26.60 -24.66 -31.19
CA GLN A 411 25.79 -23.44 -31.26
C GLN A 411 25.44 -23.16 -32.72
N GLU A 412 24.14 -22.97 -32.99
CA GLU A 412 23.66 -22.57 -34.31
C GLU A 412 24.03 -21.12 -34.62
N ALA A 413 24.16 -20.79 -35.90
CA ALA A 413 24.37 -19.44 -36.37
C ALA A 413 23.11 -18.62 -36.22
N HIS A 414 23.25 -17.37 -35.78
CA HIS A 414 22.17 -16.40 -35.70
C HIS A 414 22.45 -15.17 -36.58
N THR A 415 21.53 -14.89 -37.49
CA THR A 415 21.57 -13.66 -38.29
C THR A 415 21.19 -12.45 -37.43
N GLY A 416 21.98 -11.42 -37.52
CA GLY A 416 21.71 -10.14 -36.85
C GLY A 416 20.80 -9.23 -37.67
N TYR A 417 20.11 -8.34 -37.01
CA TYR A 417 19.16 -7.39 -37.64
C TYR A 417 19.19 -6.06 -36.98
N TYR A 418 18.92 -4.99 -37.77
CA TYR A 418 18.41 -3.74 -37.28
C TYR A 418 16.99 -3.57 -37.80
N VAL A 419 16.03 -3.38 -36.88
CA VAL A 419 14.59 -3.38 -37.20
C VAL A 419 13.95 -2.12 -36.59
N GLU A 420 13.06 -1.49 -37.33
CA GLU A 420 12.20 -0.42 -36.83
C GLU A 420 10.76 -0.93 -36.73
N LEU A 421 10.13 -0.69 -35.56
CA LEU A 421 8.71 -0.95 -35.33
C LEU A 421 7.94 0.33 -35.63
N TRP A 422 6.91 0.22 -36.49
CA TRP A 422 6.02 1.32 -36.87
C TRP A 422 4.60 1.02 -36.44
N LYS A 423 3.90 2.00 -35.90
CA LYS A 423 2.45 2.00 -35.64
C LYS A 423 1.75 2.69 -36.78
N ASN A 424 0.92 1.94 -37.51
CA ASN A 424 0.08 2.44 -38.58
C ASN A 424 -1.32 2.72 -38.02
N ILE A 425 -1.87 3.90 -38.28
CA ILE A 425 -3.17 4.38 -37.78
C ILE A 425 -4.11 4.48 -38.95
N TYR A 426 -5.28 3.85 -38.85
CA TYR A 426 -6.32 3.83 -39.86
C TYR A 426 -7.58 4.49 -39.30
N ILE A 427 -8.25 5.30 -40.14
CA ILE A 427 -9.58 5.84 -39.89
C ILE A 427 -10.49 5.33 -41.01
N ASP A 428 -11.61 4.70 -40.68
CA ASP A 428 -12.51 4.03 -41.64
C ASP A 428 -11.77 3.08 -42.60
N GLY A 429 -10.75 2.38 -42.11
CA GLY A 429 -9.92 1.46 -42.88
C GLY A 429 -8.89 2.12 -43.80
N VAL A 430 -8.76 3.42 -43.79
CA VAL A 430 -7.77 4.19 -44.59
C VAL A 430 -6.59 4.56 -43.71
N LEU A 431 -5.35 4.22 -44.16
CA LEU A 431 -4.12 4.62 -43.47
C LEU A 431 -4.02 6.17 -43.44
N THR A 432 -4.03 6.74 -42.26
CA THR A 432 -3.97 8.19 -42.04
C THR A 432 -2.63 8.65 -41.44
N ASP A 433 -1.95 7.79 -40.70
CA ASP A 433 -0.65 8.11 -40.10
C ASP A 433 0.20 6.84 -39.88
N SER A 434 1.52 7.03 -39.81
CA SER A 434 2.49 5.96 -39.52
C SER A 434 3.61 6.51 -38.67
N VAL A 435 3.70 6.06 -37.42
CA VAL A 435 4.62 6.57 -36.41
C VAL A 435 5.63 5.52 -36.02
N LYS A 436 6.91 5.87 -36.03
CA LYS A 436 7.97 4.97 -35.53
C LYS A 436 7.86 4.83 -34.01
N VAL A 437 7.70 3.58 -33.54
CA VAL A 437 7.59 3.25 -32.10
C VAL A 437 8.98 3.05 -31.48
N ASN A 438 9.83 2.21 -32.11
CA ASN A 438 11.15 1.92 -31.60
C ASN A 438 12.11 1.51 -32.72
N GLY A 439 13.41 1.37 -32.35
CA GLY A 439 14.44 0.69 -33.14
C GLY A 439 15.07 -0.43 -32.30
N SER A 440 15.29 -1.60 -32.88
CA SER A 440 15.83 -2.77 -32.21
C SER A 440 17.02 -3.34 -32.97
N SER A 441 18.11 -3.61 -32.26
CA SER A 441 19.31 -4.24 -32.83
C SER A 441 19.47 -5.63 -32.25
N TYR A 442 19.57 -6.64 -33.13
CA TYR A 442 19.85 -8.04 -32.81
C TYR A 442 21.23 -8.41 -33.30
N THR A 443 22.03 -9.05 -32.46
CA THR A 443 23.43 -9.40 -32.75
C THR A 443 23.51 -10.57 -33.69
N ALA A 444 24.38 -10.51 -34.68
CA ALA A 444 24.76 -11.68 -35.44
C ALA A 444 25.74 -12.55 -34.62
N GLN A 445 25.57 -13.85 -34.68
CA GLN A 445 26.43 -14.80 -33.97
C GLN A 445 26.79 -15.99 -34.88
N ALA A 446 28.10 -16.27 -35.03
CA ALA A 446 28.58 -17.38 -35.83
C ALA A 446 28.23 -18.74 -35.19
N ALA A 447 28.10 -19.76 -35.98
CA ALA A 447 27.98 -21.14 -35.48
C ALA A 447 29.26 -21.54 -34.74
N LYS A 448 29.11 -22.33 -33.65
CA LYS A 448 30.24 -23.05 -33.03
C LYS A 448 30.14 -24.54 -33.35
N ILE A 449 31.17 -25.10 -34.00
CA ILE A 449 31.18 -26.45 -34.45
C ILE A 449 32.37 -27.20 -33.83
N ARG A 450 32.11 -28.23 -33.05
CA ARG A 450 33.17 -29.14 -32.58
C ARG A 450 33.57 -30.09 -33.67
N VAL A 451 34.86 -30.04 -34.06
CA VAL A 451 35.44 -30.87 -35.11
C VAL A 451 36.33 -31.96 -34.49
N GLY A 452 35.99 -33.19 -34.76
CA GLY A 452 36.69 -34.36 -34.21
C GLY A 452 38.13 -34.51 -34.71
N THR A 453 39.06 -34.74 -33.76
CA THR A 453 40.48 -34.92 -34.04
C THR A 453 41.03 -36.30 -33.61
N LYS A 454 40.18 -37.11 -32.99
CA LYS A 454 40.55 -38.44 -32.52
C LYS A 454 40.77 -39.42 -33.70
N LYS A 455 42.02 -39.81 -33.95
CA LYS A 455 42.35 -40.79 -34.97
C LYS A 455 41.76 -42.14 -34.60
N VAL A 456 40.94 -42.67 -35.52
CA VAL A 456 40.43 -44.04 -35.42
C VAL A 456 41.51 -44.98 -35.96
N GLU A 457 42.14 -45.82 -35.13
CA GLU A 457 42.99 -46.90 -35.59
C GLU A 457 42.16 -47.84 -36.39
N LYS A 458 42.38 -47.89 -37.73
CA LYS A 458 41.83 -48.94 -38.62
C LYS A 458 42.39 -50.23 -38.16
N LYS A 459 41.59 -51.11 -37.55
CA LYS A 459 41.95 -52.54 -37.42
C LYS A 459 42.23 -53.11 -38.79
N PRO A 460 43.36 -53.81 -39.00
CA PRO A 460 43.70 -54.41 -40.33
C PRO A 460 42.64 -55.40 -40.72
N ASP A 461 42.12 -55.27 -41.96
CA ASP A 461 41.19 -56.20 -42.61
C ASP A 461 41.71 -57.62 -42.56
N LYS A 462 41.13 -58.53 -41.80
CA LYS A 462 41.34 -59.93 -41.90
C LYS A 462 40.75 -60.39 -43.24
N LYS A 463 41.63 -60.75 -44.21
CA LYS A 463 41.27 -61.45 -45.47
C LYS A 463 40.31 -62.57 -45.14
N LYS A 464 39.09 -62.48 -45.64
CA LYS A 464 38.14 -63.62 -45.69
C LYS A 464 38.55 -64.59 -46.71
N ASP A 465 38.95 -65.83 -46.29
CA ASP A 465 39.07 -66.95 -47.10
C ASP A 465 37.69 -67.54 -47.43
N THR A 466 37.44 -67.78 -48.71
CA THR A 466 36.20 -68.30 -49.27
C THR A 466 36.06 -69.76 -49.01
N SER A 467 34.99 -70.26 -48.36
CA SER A 467 34.37 -71.56 -48.71
C SER A 467 32.94 -71.63 -48.14
N ASP A 468 32.05 -71.55 -49.05
CA ASP A 468 30.86 -72.32 -49.37
C ASP A 468 30.05 -73.06 -48.30
N LYS A 469 28.76 -72.83 -48.39
CA LYS A 469 27.58 -73.68 -48.18
C LYS A 469 26.54 -73.28 -47.11
N THR A 470 25.44 -72.84 -47.71
CA THR A 470 24.04 -73.31 -47.57
C THR A 470 23.37 -73.40 -46.22
N THR A 471 22.19 -72.77 -46.26
CA THR A 471 20.86 -73.15 -45.77
C THR A 471 20.39 -72.63 -44.41
N GLU A 472 19.25 -71.98 -44.56
CA GLU A 472 17.99 -72.05 -43.83
C GLU A 472 17.81 -71.32 -42.51
N LYS A 473 16.89 -70.37 -42.64
CA LYS A 473 15.64 -70.08 -41.83
C LYS A 473 15.67 -69.82 -40.35
N ASN A 474 14.99 -68.80 -40.17
CA ASN A 474 13.97 -68.45 -39.14
C ASN A 474 14.37 -67.61 -37.94
N ASP A 475 13.61 -66.55 -37.94
CA ASP A 475 12.82 -65.93 -36.86
C ASP A 475 13.49 -65.25 -35.66
N ASP A 476 13.12 -64.06 -35.58
CA ASP A 476 12.36 -63.30 -34.54
C ASP A 476 13.14 -62.34 -33.67
N SER A 477 12.49 -61.19 -33.65
CA SER A 477 12.44 -60.13 -32.62
C SER A 477 13.69 -59.33 -32.30
N GLY A 478 13.56 -58.08 -32.63
CA GLY A 478 13.35 -57.03 -31.64
C GLY A 478 14.46 -56.08 -31.38
N ASN A 479 14.10 -54.90 -31.59
CA ASN A 479 14.55 -53.69 -30.97
C ASN A 479 15.79 -53.01 -31.58
N SER A 480 15.49 -52.00 -32.39
CA SER A 480 16.42 -50.95 -32.76
C SER A 480 15.80 -49.59 -32.31
N ASP A 481 16.26 -49.10 -31.21
CA ASP A 481 16.08 -47.69 -30.86
C ASP A 481 16.98 -46.84 -31.76
N THR A 482 16.35 -46.10 -32.63
CA THR A 482 16.96 -44.99 -33.37
C THR A 482 16.24 -43.71 -32.90
N PRO A 483 16.94 -42.66 -32.50
CA PRO A 483 16.29 -41.38 -32.18
C PRO A 483 15.79 -40.74 -33.48
N ALA A 484 14.53 -40.32 -33.44
CA ALA A 484 13.87 -39.65 -34.56
C ALA A 484 14.32 -38.18 -34.65
N ASP A 485 14.61 -37.76 -35.89
CA ASP A 485 14.74 -36.36 -36.29
C ASP A 485 13.48 -35.54 -35.98
N PRO A 486 13.59 -34.25 -35.65
CA PRO A 486 12.44 -33.37 -35.48
C PRO A 486 11.80 -33.05 -36.86
N PRO A 487 10.46 -33.00 -36.95
CA PRO A 487 9.79 -32.74 -38.22
C PRO A 487 9.91 -31.27 -38.64
N ALA A 488 10.14 -31.09 -39.93
CA ALA A 488 10.10 -29.81 -40.62
C ALA A 488 8.70 -29.18 -40.53
N ASP A 489 8.66 -27.88 -40.23
CA ASP A 489 7.49 -27.03 -40.20
C ASP A 489 6.97 -26.80 -41.62
N THR A 490 5.78 -27.31 -41.92
CA THR A 490 4.98 -26.91 -43.09
C THR A 490 3.79 -26.11 -42.61
N THR A 491 3.88 -24.80 -42.81
CA THR A 491 2.81 -23.82 -42.68
C THR A 491 1.67 -24.13 -43.64
N GLU A 492 0.51 -24.53 -43.12
CA GLU A 492 -0.79 -24.28 -43.76
C GLU A 492 -1.72 -23.54 -42.78
N ALA A 493 -2.23 -22.40 -43.21
CA ALA A 493 -3.20 -21.59 -42.50
C ALA A 493 -4.57 -22.27 -42.47
N PRO A 494 -5.30 -22.32 -41.37
CA PRO A 494 -6.70 -22.75 -41.38
C PRO A 494 -7.62 -21.60 -41.79
N ALA A 495 -8.53 -21.94 -42.68
CA ALA A 495 -9.59 -21.12 -43.24
C ALA A 495 -10.57 -20.62 -42.17
N SER A 496 -11.09 -19.41 -42.42
CA SER A 496 -12.21 -18.74 -41.74
C SER A 496 -13.44 -19.66 -41.64
N THR A 497 -13.95 -19.87 -40.44
CA THR A 497 -15.30 -20.38 -40.21
C THR A 497 -16.23 -19.26 -39.80
N GLU A 498 -17.26 -19.04 -40.61
CA GLU A 498 -18.38 -18.14 -40.46
C GLU A 498 -19.15 -18.43 -39.15
N ALA A 499 -19.66 -17.36 -38.55
CA ALA A 499 -20.61 -17.39 -37.44
C ALA A 499 -22.01 -17.84 -37.91
N PRO A 500 -22.78 -18.60 -37.11
CA PRO A 500 -24.17 -18.87 -37.44
C PRO A 500 -25.07 -17.75 -37.00
N THR A 501 -25.77 -17.15 -37.98
CA THR A 501 -26.96 -16.35 -37.77
C THR A 501 -28.13 -17.23 -37.33
N GLY A 502 -28.65 -17.00 -36.15
CA GLY A 502 -29.89 -17.62 -35.65
C GLY A 502 -30.93 -16.58 -35.30
N SER A 503 -31.86 -16.36 -36.23
CA SER A 503 -33.12 -15.67 -36.00
C SER A 503 -34.09 -16.58 -35.24
N GLY A 504 -34.77 -16.07 -34.22
CA GLY A 504 -35.88 -16.76 -33.56
C GLY A 504 -36.81 -15.76 -32.85
N LYS A 505 -37.92 -15.52 -33.47
CA LYS A 505 -39.11 -14.80 -32.96
C LYS A 505 -39.88 -15.63 -31.91
N GLY A 506 -40.67 -14.90 -31.11
CA GLY A 506 -41.89 -15.42 -30.44
C GLY A 506 -41.97 -14.91 -29.02
N GLU A 507 -42.69 -13.91 -28.68
CA GLU A 507 -44.12 -13.74 -28.37
C GLU A 507 -44.56 -14.41 -27.01
N ASP A 508 -45.15 -13.54 -26.20
CA ASP A 508 -46.17 -13.77 -25.14
C ASP A 508 -45.78 -14.38 -23.77
N GLU A 509 -45.79 -13.61 -22.72
CA GLU A 509 -46.77 -13.17 -21.72
C GLU A 509 -46.16 -12.26 -20.64
#